data_1d4925634e2e50482c36fcd821c80221
#
_entry.id   1d4925634e2e50482c36fcd821c80221
#
_cell.length_a   1.000
_cell.length_b   1.000
_cell.length_c   1.000
_cell.angle_alpha   90.00
_cell.angle_beta   90.00
_cell.angle_gamma   90.00
#
_symmetry.space_group_name_H-M   'P 1'
#
loop_
_entity.id
_entity.type
_entity.pdbx_description
1 polymer ?
#
loop_
_entity_poly.entity_id
_entity_poly.type
_entity_poly.pdbx_seq_one_letter_code
_entity_poly.pdbx_strand_id
1 'polypeptide(L)'
;EFDLTELNPYGESPTLIDRELVLYGDNVITEFLDERLPHPPLMPLDPIGRGRARLLIARLQRDWLSEVKRLLDEGKPLDKKLKKSLWDGLLAMSPIFLAQRYAMGNEFSLVDCYLAPLLWRLSVMDVTLPRQGQAVMDYSVRLFERSTFQASLNSLERDMHT
;
A
#
# COMPACT_ATOMS: atom_id res chain seq x y z
N GLU A 1 5.27 -8.59 -27.53
CA GLU A 1 5.71 -8.22 -26.18
C GLU A 1 5.93 -6.71 -26.21
N PHE A 2 5.26 -5.96 -25.38
CA PHE A 2 5.33 -4.50 -25.37
C PHE A 2 6.56 -4.09 -24.56
N ASP A 3 7.48 -3.32 -25.14
CA ASP A 3 8.67 -2.86 -24.43
C ASP A 3 8.34 -1.60 -23.61
N LEU A 4 8.21 -1.74 -22.31
CA LEU A 4 7.95 -0.63 -21.41
C LEU A 4 9.06 0.44 -21.42
N THR A 5 10.28 0.09 -21.83
CA THR A 5 11.42 1.03 -21.87
C THR A 5 11.24 2.14 -22.90
N GLU A 6 10.37 1.94 -23.89
CA GLU A 6 9.99 2.99 -24.85
C GLU A 6 9.15 4.10 -24.21
N LEU A 7 8.43 3.79 -23.12
CA LEU A 7 7.52 4.70 -22.43
C LEU A 7 8.05 5.18 -21.09
N ASN A 8 8.80 4.34 -20.42
CA ASN A 8 9.32 4.53 -19.09
C ASN A 8 10.80 4.12 -19.08
N PRO A 9 11.74 5.05 -18.88
CA PRO A 9 13.18 4.74 -18.98
C PRO A 9 13.67 3.71 -17.95
N TYR A 10 12.88 3.43 -16.91
CA TYR A 10 13.20 2.40 -15.92
C TYR A 10 12.61 1.03 -16.28
N GLY A 11 11.71 0.93 -17.27
CA GLY A 11 11.04 -0.31 -17.66
C GLY A 11 10.17 -0.92 -16.54
N GLU A 12 9.82 -0.13 -15.52
CA GLU A 12 9.12 -0.61 -14.32
C GLU A 12 7.60 -0.51 -14.45
N SER A 13 6.91 -1.44 -13.82
CA SER A 13 5.46 -1.42 -13.61
C SER A 13 5.15 -0.90 -12.19
N PRO A 14 4.09 -0.08 -12.02
CA PRO A 14 3.12 0.35 -13.02
C PRO A 14 3.60 1.53 -13.87
N THR A 15 3.15 1.54 -15.14
CA THR A 15 3.22 2.70 -16.05
C THR A 15 1.81 3.04 -16.51
N LEU A 16 1.37 4.27 -16.28
CA LEU A 16 0.06 4.79 -16.66
C LEU A 16 0.17 5.58 -17.95
N ILE A 17 -0.75 5.31 -18.88
CA ILE A 17 -0.90 6.09 -20.11
C ILE A 17 -2.31 6.70 -20.11
N ASP A 18 -2.39 8.03 -20.18
CA ASP A 18 -3.64 8.76 -20.41
C ASP A 18 -3.43 9.70 -21.62
N ARG A 19 -3.89 9.27 -22.79
CA ARG A 19 -3.68 9.94 -24.08
C ARG A 19 -2.19 10.11 -24.38
N GLU A 20 -1.69 11.34 -24.37
CA GLU A 20 -0.27 11.67 -24.59
C GLU A 20 0.56 11.70 -23.31
N LEU A 21 -0.11 11.65 -22.15
CA LEU A 21 0.56 11.65 -20.84
C LEU A 21 1.03 10.23 -20.48
N VAL A 22 2.30 10.10 -20.18
CA VAL A 22 2.89 8.87 -19.65
C VAL A 22 3.42 9.16 -18.25
N LEU A 23 2.96 8.38 -17.26
CA LEU A 23 3.39 8.50 -15.86
C LEU A 23 3.92 7.16 -15.36
N TYR A 24 4.94 7.22 -14.54
CA TYR A 24 5.52 6.08 -13.84
C TYR A 24 5.90 6.47 -12.39
N GLY A 25 6.09 5.47 -11.55
CA GLY A 25 6.25 5.64 -10.11
C GLY A 25 4.92 5.66 -9.36
N ASP A 26 4.78 4.79 -8.37
CA ASP A 26 3.53 4.53 -7.65
C ASP A 26 2.89 5.80 -7.09
N ASN A 27 3.68 6.67 -6.44
CA ASN A 27 3.20 7.89 -5.82
C ASN A 27 2.73 8.93 -6.85
N VAL A 28 3.41 9.04 -7.99
CA VAL A 28 3.02 9.96 -9.07
C VAL A 28 1.68 9.52 -9.67
N ILE A 29 1.56 8.22 -9.98
CA ILE A 29 0.35 7.66 -10.58
C ILE A 29 -0.83 7.76 -9.60
N THR A 30 -0.64 7.41 -8.33
CA THR A 30 -1.73 7.40 -7.36
C THR A 30 -2.22 8.80 -7.01
N GLU A 31 -1.33 9.80 -6.90
CA GLU A 31 -1.74 11.19 -6.70
C GLU A 31 -2.43 11.75 -7.95
N PHE A 32 -1.93 11.45 -9.15
CA PHE A 32 -2.60 11.85 -10.40
C PHE A 32 -4.03 11.27 -10.47
N LEU A 33 -4.20 9.99 -10.14
CA LEU A 33 -5.52 9.36 -10.16
C LEU A 33 -6.46 9.99 -9.13
N ASP A 34 -5.99 10.33 -7.93
CA ASP A 34 -6.78 11.02 -6.90
C ASP A 34 -7.21 12.42 -7.35
N GLU A 35 -6.31 13.17 -8.00
CA GLU A 35 -6.63 14.49 -8.56
C GLU A 35 -7.54 14.42 -9.80
N ARG A 36 -7.39 13.38 -10.62
CA ARG A 36 -8.19 13.17 -11.84
C ARG A 36 -9.60 12.65 -11.54
N LEU A 37 -9.75 11.88 -10.44
CA LEU A 37 -10.99 11.24 -10.01
C LEU A 37 -11.31 11.58 -8.54
N PRO A 38 -11.56 12.85 -8.20
CA PRO A 38 -11.51 13.35 -6.82
C PRO A 38 -12.74 13.03 -5.96
N HIS A 39 -13.58 12.06 -6.30
CA HIS A 39 -14.82 11.78 -5.58
C HIS A 39 -14.99 10.30 -5.20
N PRO A 40 -14.78 9.95 -3.92
CA PRO A 40 -14.28 10.80 -2.83
C PRO A 40 -12.76 11.02 -2.94
N PRO A 41 -12.23 12.17 -2.49
CA PRO A 41 -10.79 12.39 -2.48
C PRO A 41 -10.13 11.47 -1.46
N LEU A 42 -8.98 10.89 -1.81
CA LEU A 42 -8.20 10.02 -0.94
C LEU A 42 -7.06 10.78 -0.24
N MET A 43 -6.66 11.92 -0.81
CA MET A 43 -5.73 12.84 -0.15
C MET A 43 -6.50 13.88 0.67
N PRO A 44 -6.00 14.26 1.86
CA PRO A 44 -6.57 15.35 2.64
C PRO A 44 -6.67 16.64 1.82
N LEU A 45 -7.70 17.45 2.09
CA LEU A 45 -7.92 18.70 1.35
C LEU A 45 -6.96 19.81 1.78
N ASP A 46 -6.55 19.79 3.06
CA ASP A 46 -5.67 20.82 3.61
C ASP A 46 -4.19 20.51 3.37
N PRO A 47 -3.32 21.53 3.21
CA PRO A 47 -1.90 21.33 2.90
C PRO A 47 -1.14 20.57 4.00
N ILE A 48 -1.50 20.72 5.26
CA ILE A 48 -0.83 20.05 6.40
C ILE A 48 -1.14 18.57 6.34
N GLY A 49 -2.43 18.21 6.17
CA GLY A 49 -2.85 16.82 6.00
C GLY A 49 -2.20 16.16 4.80
N ARG A 50 -2.15 16.83 3.64
CA ARG A 50 -1.45 16.36 2.44
C ARG A 50 0.04 16.12 2.70
N GLY A 51 0.70 17.04 3.39
CA GLY A 51 2.11 16.87 3.78
C GLY A 51 2.33 15.66 4.68
N ARG A 52 1.44 15.43 5.66
CA ARG A 52 1.49 14.25 6.55
C ARG A 52 1.26 12.96 5.78
N ALA A 53 0.27 12.92 4.89
CA ALA A 53 -0.01 11.75 4.05
C ALA A 53 1.20 11.38 3.18
N ARG A 54 1.78 12.34 2.48
CA ARG A 54 3.01 12.14 1.67
C ARG A 54 4.19 11.65 2.51
N LEU A 55 4.38 12.20 3.71
CA LEU A 55 5.43 11.75 4.62
C LEU A 55 5.23 10.28 5.02
N LEU A 56 4.00 9.90 5.37
CA LEU A 56 3.70 8.51 5.73
C LEU A 56 3.92 7.57 4.55
N ILE A 57 3.43 7.91 3.35
CA ILE A 57 3.65 7.12 2.14
C ILE A 57 5.15 6.97 1.84
N ALA A 58 5.91 8.07 1.89
CA ALA A 58 7.35 8.04 1.66
C ALA A 58 8.09 7.15 2.67
N ARG A 59 7.65 7.14 3.93
CA ARG A 59 8.20 6.23 4.95
C ARG A 59 7.85 4.78 4.67
N LEU A 60 6.58 4.48 4.36
CA LEU A 60 6.14 3.13 3.99
C LEU A 60 6.96 2.59 2.80
N GLN A 61 7.15 3.40 1.77
CA GLN A 61 7.95 3.02 0.60
C GLN A 61 9.41 2.76 0.97
N ARG A 62 10.04 3.67 1.72
CA ARG A 62 11.45 3.56 2.11
C ARG A 62 11.71 2.39 3.04
N ASP A 63 10.86 2.24 4.07
CA ASP A 63 11.12 1.33 5.17
C ASP A 63 10.71 -0.12 4.82
N TRP A 64 9.71 -0.31 3.93
CA TRP A 64 9.16 -1.64 3.65
C TRP A 64 8.84 -1.91 2.18
N LEU A 65 7.98 -1.07 1.53
CA LEU A 65 7.34 -1.46 0.28
C LEU A 65 8.32 -1.71 -0.86
N SER A 66 9.35 -0.86 -1.00
CA SER A 66 10.34 -1.01 -2.07
C SER A 66 11.11 -2.33 -1.96
N GLU A 67 11.53 -2.70 -0.75
CA GLU A 67 12.27 -3.94 -0.53
C GLU A 67 11.36 -5.17 -0.59
N VAL A 68 10.15 -5.09 -0.04
CA VAL A 68 9.14 -6.15 -0.16
C VAL A 68 8.83 -6.41 -1.63
N LYS A 69 8.55 -5.36 -2.42
CA LYS A 69 8.28 -5.47 -3.85
C LYS A 69 9.44 -6.17 -4.57
N ARG A 70 10.66 -5.68 -4.37
CA ARG A 70 11.86 -6.25 -5.00
C ARG A 70 12.01 -7.75 -4.71
N LEU A 71 11.85 -8.15 -3.43
CA LEU A 71 11.99 -9.57 -3.05
C LEU A 71 10.88 -10.44 -3.63
N LEU A 72 9.64 -9.94 -3.65
CA LEU A 72 8.52 -10.67 -4.26
C LEU A 72 8.69 -10.84 -5.77
N ASP A 73 9.11 -9.78 -6.46
CA ASP A 73 9.38 -9.81 -7.91
C ASP A 73 10.52 -10.80 -8.26
N GLU A 74 11.52 -10.92 -7.38
CA GLU A 74 12.62 -11.90 -7.50
C GLU A 74 12.24 -13.31 -7.03
N GLY A 75 11.04 -13.54 -6.52
CA GLY A 75 10.62 -14.81 -5.93
C GLY A 75 11.41 -15.21 -4.67
N LYS A 76 11.96 -14.22 -3.95
CA LYS A 76 12.79 -14.44 -2.76
C LYS A 76 12.00 -14.23 -1.47
N PRO A 77 12.26 -15.03 -0.44
CA PRO A 77 11.66 -14.81 0.87
C PRO A 77 12.21 -13.53 1.52
N LEU A 78 11.39 -12.90 2.38
CA LEU A 78 11.86 -11.81 3.21
C LEU A 78 12.91 -12.30 4.22
N ASP A 79 13.96 -11.52 4.41
CA ASP A 79 14.95 -11.82 5.44
C ASP A 79 14.41 -11.52 6.86
N LYS A 80 15.12 -12.02 7.87
CA LYS A 80 14.72 -11.87 9.28
C LYS A 80 14.68 -10.40 9.73
N LYS A 81 15.54 -9.55 9.17
CA LYS A 81 15.62 -8.14 9.53
C LYS A 81 14.39 -7.39 9.02
N LEU A 82 14.00 -7.63 7.77
CA LEU A 82 12.83 -7.01 7.17
C LEU A 82 11.53 -7.51 7.82
N LYS A 83 11.41 -8.82 8.07
CA LYS A 83 10.27 -9.39 8.82
C LYS A 83 10.14 -8.74 10.21
N LYS A 84 11.25 -8.58 10.92
CA LYS A 84 11.25 -7.91 12.22
C LYS A 84 10.88 -6.44 12.11
N SER A 85 11.39 -5.72 11.12
CA SER A 85 11.04 -4.32 10.87
C SER A 85 9.55 -4.14 10.59
N LEU A 86 8.96 -5.00 9.74
CA LEU A 86 7.52 -5.02 9.49
C LEU A 86 6.72 -5.29 10.76
N TRP A 87 7.12 -6.30 11.51
CA TRP A 87 6.48 -6.69 12.76
C TRP A 87 6.50 -5.58 13.81
N ASP A 88 7.69 -5.02 14.09
CA ASP A 88 7.86 -3.93 15.06
C ASP A 88 7.09 -2.67 14.63
N GLY A 89 7.16 -2.32 13.35
CA GLY A 89 6.52 -1.12 12.84
C GLY A 89 4.99 -1.24 12.78
N LEU A 90 4.44 -2.38 12.37
CA LEU A 90 3.00 -2.61 12.39
C LEU A 90 2.46 -2.61 13.83
N LEU A 91 3.19 -3.21 14.79
CA LEU A 91 2.81 -3.11 16.21
C LEU A 91 2.83 -1.67 16.72
N ALA A 92 3.82 -0.88 16.32
CA ALA A 92 3.89 0.54 16.70
C ALA A 92 2.73 1.37 16.15
N MET A 93 2.04 0.89 15.09
CA MET A 93 0.83 1.52 14.56
C MET A 93 -0.45 1.12 15.32
N SER A 94 -0.44 0.10 16.17
CA SER A 94 -1.62 -0.38 16.89
C SER A 94 -2.38 0.73 17.64
N PRO A 95 -1.73 1.68 18.35
CA PRO A 95 -2.44 2.78 19.02
C PRO A 95 -3.23 3.66 18.05
N ILE A 96 -2.75 3.82 16.81
CA ILE A 96 -3.44 4.59 15.77
C ILE A 96 -4.78 3.91 15.44
N PHE A 97 -4.77 2.60 15.19
CA PHE A 97 -5.97 1.85 14.79
C PHE A 97 -6.93 1.54 15.95
N LEU A 98 -6.48 1.72 17.20
CA LEU A 98 -7.37 1.74 18.38
C LEU A 98 -8.10 3.07 18.49
N ALA A 99 -7.45 4.19 18.12
CA ALA A 99 -8.00 5.53 18.27
C ALA A 99 -8.85 5.99 17.09
N GLN A 100 -8.60 5.45 15.89
CA GLN A 100 -9.24 5.91 14.65
C GLN A 100 -9.46 4.77 13.66
N ARG A 101 -10.38 4.98 12.73
CA ARG A 101 -10.84 3.95 11.82
C ARG A 101 -9.82 3.59 10.74
N TYR A 102 -9.08 4.59 10.22
CA TYR A 102 -8.12 4.48 9.12
C TYR A 102 -6.80 5.16 9.47
N ALA A 103 -5.79 5.02 8.63
CA ALA A 103 -4.43 5.48 8.91
C ALA A 103 -4.30 6.99 9.14
N MET A 104 -5.19 7.80 8.55
CA MET A 104 -5.18 9.25 8.65
C MET A 104 -6.36 9.83 9.46
N GLY A 105 -7.22 8.99 10.02
CA GLY A 105 -8.41 9.42 10.77
C GLY A 105 -9.60 8.49 10.56
N ASN A 106 -10.80 9.06 10.42
CA ASN A 106 -12.02 8.29 10.26
C ASN A 106 -12.42 8.04 8.79
N GLU A 107 -11.75 8.73 7.86
CA GLU A 107 -11.99 8.57 6.43
C GLU A 107 -10.88 7.74 5.78
N PHE A 108 -11.28 6.91 4.81
CA PHE A 108 -10.34 6.12 4.01
C PHE A 108 -9.47 7.05 3.14
N SER A 109 -8.17 6.82 3.13
CA SER A 109 -7.19 7.71 2.51
C SER A 109 -6.23 6.97 1.58
N LEU A 110 -5.44 7.72 0.84
CA LEU A 110 -4.40 7.16 -0.03
C LEU A 110 -3.37 6.35 0.77
N VAL A 111 -3.10 6.71 2.04
CA VAL A 111 -2.21 5.93 2.92
C VAL A 111 -2.73 4.50 3.14
N ASP A 112 -4.06 4.36 3.27
CA ASP A 112 -4.69 3.04 3.42
C ASP A 112 -4.56 2.19 2.14
N CYS A 113 -4.54 2.84 0.96
CA CYS A 113 -4.27 2.16 -0.31
C CYS A 113 -2.87 1.56 -0.37
N TYR A 114 -1.88 2.18 0.26
CA TYR A 114 -0.52 1.63 0.35
C TYR A 114 -0.40 0.52 1.40
N LEU A 115 -1.14 0.62 2.51
CA LEU A 115 -1.12 -0.39 3.56
C LEU A 115 -1.88 -1.66 3.18
N ALA A 116 -3.00 -1.55 2.47
CA ALA A 116 -3.87 -2.70 2.18
C ALA A 116 -3.14 -3.84 1.44
N PRO A 117 -2.41 -3.63 0.33
CA PRO A 117 -1.70 -4.70 -0.35
C PRO A 117 -0.53 -5.29 0.47
N LEU A 118 0.10 -4.50 1.33
CA LEU A 118 1.13 -4.99 2.24
C LEU A 118 0.52 -5.94 3.27
N LEU A 119 -0.56 -5.50 3.93
CA LEU A 119 -1.26 -6.29 4.95
C LEU A 119 -1.88 -7.56 4.37
N TRP A 120 -2.38 -7.50 3.12
CA TRP A 120 -2.91 -8.67 2.40
C TRP A 120 -1.86 -9.75 2.20
N ARG A 121 -0.60 -9.37 1.99
CA ARG A 121 0.50 -10.29 1.71
C ARG A 121 1.27 -10.78 2.95
N LEU A 122 0.89 -10.37 4.17
CA LEU A 122 1.62 -10.76 5.39
C LEU A 122 1.71 -12.28 5.55
N SER A 123 0.64 -13.02 5.23
CA SER A 123 0.60 -14.48 5.34
C SER A 123 1.63 -15.16 4.41
N VAL A 124 1.67 -14.76 3.14
CA VAL A 124 2.62 -15.33 2.16
C VAL A 124 4.06 -14.87 2.40
N MET A 125 4.25 -13.78 3.14
CA MET A 125 5.56 -13.32 3.60
C MET A 125 6.01 -13.98 4.91
N ASP A 126 5.19 -14.87 5.47
CA ASP A 126 5.44 -15.53 6.77
C ASP A 126 5.68 -14.50 7.89
N VAL A 127 4.82 -13.48 7.94
CA VAL A 127 4.78 -12.45 8.98
C VAL A 127 3.45 -12.57 9.74
N THR A 128 3.52 -13.06 10.97
CA THR A 128 2.34 -13.23 11.85
C THR A 128 2.40 -12.22 12.99
N LEU A 129 1.37 -11.41 13.14
CA LEU A 129 1.28 -10.48 14.26
C LEU A 129 0.81 -11.18 15.55
N PRO A 130 1.36 -10.79 16.71
CA PRO A 130 0.94 -11.33 18.00
C PRO A 130 -0.40 -10.73 18.43
N ARG A 131 -0.94 -11.17 19.57
CA ARG A 131 -2.18 -10.60 20.13
C ARG A 131 -2.14 -9.09 20.34
N GLN A 132 -0.97 -8.53 20.65
CA GLN A 132 -0.79 -7.07 20.77
C GLN A 132 -1.06 -6.32 19.44
N GLY A 133 -0.97 -7.02 18.31
CA GLY A 133 -1.29 -6.51 16.97
C GLY A 133 -2.76 -6.63 16.58
N GLN A 134 -3.67 -7.00 17.50
CA GLN A 134 -5.09 -7.22 17.17
C GLN A 134 -5.72 -6.00 16.50
N ALA A 135 -5.38 -4.78 16.94
CA ALA A 135 -5.89 -3.55 16.32
C ALA A 135 -5.47 -3.40 14.84
N VAL A 136 -4.26 -3.85 14.49
CA VAL A 136 -3.79 -3.90 13.10
C VAL A 136 -4.58 -4.95 12.32
N MET A 137 -4.84 -6.11 12.91
CA MET A 137 -5.63 -7.16 12.26
C MET A 137 -7.08 -6.72 12.03
N ASP A 138 -7.71 -6.08 13.01
CA ASP A 138 -9.07 -5.53 12.88
C ASP A 138 -9.12 -4.42 11.81
N TYR A 139 -8.08 -3.60 11.72
CA TYR A 139 -7.92 -2.62 10.65
C TYR A 139 -7.78 -3.30 9.28
N SER A 140 -6.97 -4.36 9.18
CA SER A 140 -6.78 -5.14 7.95
C SER A 140 -8.11 -5.69 7.46
N VAL A 141 -8.92 -6.28 8.34
CA VAL A 141 -10.26 -6.79 8.00
C VAL A 141 -11.13 -5.68 7.40
N ARG A 142 -11.15 -4.48 8.03
CA ARG A 142 -11.90 -3.33 7.49
C ARG A 142 -11.46 -2.92 6.09
N LEU A 143 -10.17 -3.00 5.78
CA LEU A 143 -9.66 -2.72 4.43
C LEU A 143 -10.10 -3.81 3.43
N PHE A 144 -9.97 -5.07 3.83
CA PHE A 144 -10.24 -6.21 2.96
C PHE A 144 -11.72 -6.39 2.64
N GLU A 145 -12.62 -6.01 3.55
CA GLU A 145 -14.07 -6.03 3.33
C GLU A 145 -14.57 -4.96 2.35
N ARG A 146 -13.74 -3.98 1.98
CA ARG A 146 -14.12 -2.97 1.00
C ARG A 146 -14.35 -3.62 -0.37
N SER A 147 -15.50 -3.35 -0.96
CA SER A 147 -15.86 -3.88 -2.30
C SER A 147 -14.83 -3.48 -3.37
N THR A 148 -14.28 -2.27 -3.28
CA THR A 148 -13.25 -1.76 -4.19
C THR A 148 -11.93 -2.53 -4.05
N PHE A 149 -11.53 -2.89 -2.82
CA PHE A 149 -10.36 -3.73 -2.59
C PHE A 149 -10.57 -5.13 -3.16
N GLN A 150 -11.73 -5.75 -2.86
CA GLN A 150 -12.06 -7.08 -3.39
C GLN A 150 -12.11 -7.11 -4.92
N ALA A 151 -12.61 -6.04 -5.54
CA ALA A 151 -12.65 -5.92 -7.00
C ALA A 151 -11.26 -5.75 -7.62
N SER A 152 -10.28 -5.22 -6.89
CA SER A 152 -8.92 -5.03 -7.38
C SER A 152 -8.06 -6.30 -7.39
N LEU A 153 -8.45 -7.32 -6.62
CA LEU A 153 -7.69 -8.56 -6.50
C LEU A 153 -7.82 -9.42 -7.76
N ASN A 154 -6.69 -9.86 -8.31
CA ASN A 154 -6.64 -10.90 -9.34
C ASN A 154 -6.79 -12.31 -8.72
N SER A 155 -6.82 -13.36 -9.56
CA SER A 155 -6.98 -14.75 -9.09
C SER A 155 -5.85 -15.19 -8.15
N LEU A 156 -4.61 -14.90 -8.49
CA LEU A 156 -3.45 -15.28 -7.68
C LEU A 156 -3.46 -14.59 -6.30
N GLU A 157 -3.88 -13.32 -6.26
CA GLU A 157 -3.99 -12.58 -4.99
C GLU A 157 -5.13 -13.10 -4.11
N ARG A 158 -6.22 -13.57 -4.70
CA ARG A 158 -7.32 -14.21 -3.94
C ARG A 158 -6.86 -15.52 -3.30
N ASP A 159 -6.07 -16.31 -4.02
CA ASP A 159 -5.56 -17.61 -3.54
C ASP A 159 -4.58 -17.47 -2.37
N MET A 160 -4.03 -16.27 -2.10
CA MET A 160 -3.16 -16.00 -0.94
C MET A 160 -3.87 -16.18 0.41
N HIS A 161 -5.21 -16.18 0.44
CA HIS A 161 -6.03 -16.28 1.65
C HIS A 161 -6.98 -17.48 1.63
N THR A 162 -6.78 -18.42 0.72
CA THR A 162 -7.50 -19.69 0.66
C THR A 162 -6.68 -20.75 1.36
#